data_1bada72f36487f4c75da6b9798675cf3
#
_entry.id   1bada72f36487f4c75da6b9798675cf3
#
_cell.length_a   1.000
_cell.length_b   1.000
_cell.length_c   1.000
_cell.angle_alpha   90.00
_cell.angle_beta   90.00
_cell.angle_gamma   90.00
#
_symmetry.space_group_name_H-M   'P 1'
#
loop_
_entity.id
_entity.type
_entity.pdbx_description
1 polymer ?
#
loop_
_entity_poly.entity_id
_entity_poly.type
_entity_poly.pdbx_seq_one_letter_code
_entity_poly.pdbx_strand_id
1 'polypeptide(L)'
;MRALTLCFALLVLVPDIDAQAIQDSRCYLMNGGAVESFFISEDTPVGSVIGTLSVNGDPSEEQGDISLRLQEKGAAVGIASGTKNLTLLRALDREEKKGPSNVYVNVRCDRRRTTDPSFIIPVSVRVWDVNDNAPAWLGAPYRVRLSELTAVGTRVAVGARAADADQPGPHATIHYSVLPGPNHEYLGFPNELDSVLVVKKPLDYETLSNFTVILRAQDAGTPPLHNDTVLQVQVLDADDQNPKFTHEHYTATLPDDAKEGTILSTSPGPISAADQDVGINAPLTYSATGDNGRLLVVDKDTGQLAVTKQLTDELSQPVTIVIKATQVDNSDRYALATLSISRGVGSAGGVRFRRRQYSAAVSEAAAPGATLLTLHTTPPPVHMQHNNLQFYVSDRSFLDKFAINSAGEVVLRRPLDYETNDQYQYQVMVTDGVSNDTASINITVLNVNEWEPRFRYPQYEFRVDEDPHDDVELLPVGRLDVFDGDKKDTVTLTLRGSGADMLYINSTGDMFVRGAALRSLNSSVLHVVATAVDSGAPPRQTSVPVTVHLNERLLQ
;
A
#
# COMPACT_ATOMS: atom_id res chain seq x y z
N MET A 1 -11.38 26.83 101.42
CA MET A 1 -10.53 26.09 102.36
C MET A 1 -9.47 25.41 101.53
N ARG A 2 -8.37 25.97 101.51
CA ARG A 2 -7.02 25.66 101.97
C ARG A 2 -6.71 24.15 102.07
N ALA A 3 -5.78 23.67 101.25
CA ALA A 3 -4.71 22.76 101.60
C ALA A 3 -3.53 22.93 100.64
N LEU A 4 -2.47 23.49 101.19
CA LEU A 4 -1.10 23.50 100.71
C LEU A 4 -0.55 22.10 100.79
N THR A 5 0.10 21.58 99.80
CA THR A 5 0.99 20.42 99.92
C THR A 5 2.30 20.74 99.25
N LEU A 6 3.34 20.89 100.06
CA LEU A 6 4.74 20.95 99.64
C LEU A 6 5.13 19.63 98.98
N CYS A 7 5.73 19.68 97.81
CA CYS A 7 6.50 18.56 97.31
C CYS A 7 7.97 18.92 97.20
N PHE A 8 8.76 18.18 97.95
CA PHE A 8 10.23 18.19 97.97
C PHE A 8 10.78 17.80 96.60
N ALA A 9 11.60 18.64 96.04
CA ALA A 9 12.40 18.29 94.86
C ALA A 9 13.58 17.41 95.33
N LEU A 10 13.54 16.16 94.96
CA LEU A 10 14.69 15.25 94.99
C LEU A 10 15.51 15.44 93.74
N LEU A 11 16.65 16.10 93.84
CA LEU A 11 17.63 16.22 92.77
C LEU A 11 18.35 14.87 92.65
N VAL A 12 17.96 14.03 91.73
CA VAL A 12 18.73 12.84 91.36
C VAL A 12 19.78 13.28 90.34
N LEU A 13 21.02 13.32 90.75
CA LEU A 13 22.18 13.39 89.85
C LEU A 13 22.23 12.09 89.03
N VAL A 14 21.80 12.15 87.81
CA VAL A 14 22.07 11.11 86.84
C VAL A 14 23.47 11.37 86.30
N PRO A 15 24.42 10.44 86.42
CA PRO A 15 25.71 10.60 85.76
C PRO A 15 25.48 10.62 84.27
N ASP A 16 26.04 11.61 83.60
CA ASP A 16 26.16 11.63 82.16
C ASP A 16 26.89 10.35 81.72
N ILE A 17 26.10 9.38 81.27
CA ILE A 17 26.63 8.29 80.48
C ILE A 17 26.89 8.91 79.09
N ASP A 18 28.14 9.27 78.80
CA ASP A 18 28.64 9.48 77.51
C ASP A 18 28.19 8.27 76.66
N ALA A 19 27.11 8.45 75.93
CA ALA A 19 26.75 7.56 74.82
C ALA A 19 27.82 7.72 73.74
N GLN A 20 28.96 7.02 73.97
CA GLN A 20 29.84 6.75 72.84
C GLN A 20 28.96 6.09 71.77
N ALA A 21 28.59 6.86 70.80
CA ALA A 21 28.00 6.30 69.59
C ALA A 21 28.91 5.14 69.13
N ILE A 22 28.45 3.93 69.29
CA ILE A 22 29.12 2.74 68.80
C ILE A 22 29.16 2.99 67.29
N GLN A 23 30.30 3.51 66.84
CA GLN A 23 30.54 3.72 65.44
C GLN A 23 30.54 2.33 64.81
N ASP A 24 29.45 1.99 64.14
CA ASP A 24 29.30 0.69 63.51
C ASP A 24 30.48 0.53 62.55
N SER A 25 31.43 -0.29 62.91
CA SER A 25 32.66 -0.50 62.14
C SER A 25 32.43 -1.40 60.93
N ARG A 26 31.26 -2.02 60.82
CA ARG A 26 30.95 -2.94 59.72
C ARG A 26 30.83 -2.24 58.37
N CYS A 27 31.06 -2.99 57.29
CA CYS A 27 30.70 -2.54 55.98
C CYS A 27 29.18 -2.40 55.84
N TYR A 28 28.72 -1.34 55.19
CA TYR A 28 27.31 -1.14 54.82
C TYR A 28 27.24 -0.26 53.58
N LEU A 29 26.10 -0.30 52.91
CA LEU A 29 25.85 0.58 51.77
C LEU A 29 25.38 1.95 52.25
N MET A 30 26.10 3.01 51.89
CA MET A 30 25.81 4.38 52.29
C MET A 30 24.49 4.92 51.70
N ASN A 31 24.01 4.33 50.60
CA ASN A 31 22.71 4.63 50.01
C ASN A 31 21.52 3.99 50.76
N GLY A 32 21.78 3.21 51.83
CA GLY A 32 20.75 2.52 52.59
C GLY A 32 20.08 1.35 51.86
N GLY A 33 20.52 1.02 50.66
CA GLY A 33 20.01 -0.09 49.88
C GLY A 33 20.51 -1.45 50.34
N ALA A 34 19.83 -2.52 49.95
CA ALA A 34 20.24 -3.90 50.16
C ALA A 34 21.00 -4.49 48.95
N VAL A 35 20.94 -3.83 47.79
CA VAL A 35 21.53 -4.24 46.52
C VAL A 35 22.05 -3.01 45.77
N GLU A 36 23.22 -3.11 45.18
CA GLU A 36 23.72 -2.12 44.24
C GLU A 36 23.23 -2.47 42.83
N SER A 37 22.65 -1.50 42.13
CA SER A 37 22.16 -1.70 40.79
C SER A 37 22.80 -0.70 39.83
N PHE A 38 23.40 -1.23 38.79
CA PHE A 38 24.00 -0.43 37.71
C PHE A 38 23.28 -0.73 36.38
N PHE A 39 23.17 0.29 35.55
CA PHE A 39 22.61 0.20 34.21
C PHE A 39 23.68 0.65 33.23
N ILE A 40 23.97 -0.16 32.26
CA ILE A 40 24.98 0.13 31.24
C ILE A 40 24.42 -0.23 29.86
N SER A 41 24.88 0.45 28.85
CA SER A 41 24.59 0.09 27.47
C SER A 41 25.45 -1.10 27.05
N GLU A 42 24.94 -2.00 26.22
CA GLU A 42 25.67 -3.16 25.74
C GLU A 42 26.90 -2.81 24.89
N ASP A 43 26.88 -1.63 24.22
CA ASP A 43 28.00 -1.10 23.46
C ASP A 43 29.13 -0.54 24.35
N THR A 44 28.96 -0.61 25.68
CA THR A 44 29.98 -0.13 26.61
C THR A 44 31.29 -0.91 26.42
N PRO A 45 32.41 -0.23 26.15
CA PRO A 45 33.68 -0.91 25.90
C PRO A 45 34.19 -1.71 27.09
N VAL A 46 34.74 -2.88 26.82
CA VAL A 46 35.44 -3.68 27.83
C VAL A 46 36.59 -2.85 28.44
N GLY A 47 36.73 -2.87 29.77
CA GLY A 47 37.66 -2.05 30.51
C GLY A 47 37.07 -0.75 31.06
N SER A 48 35.84 -0.39 30.68
CA SER A 48 35.16 0.78 31.21
C SER A 48 34.74 0.59 32.65
N VAL A 49 34.81 1.67 33.44
CA VAL A 49 34.22 1.73 34.79
C VAL A 49 32.70 1.90 34.63
N ILE A 50 31.95 0.92 35.09
CA ILE A 50 30.48 0.88 34.95
C ILE A 50 29.76 1.47 36.16
N GLY A 51 30.47 1.68 37.24
CA GLY A 51 29.94 2.31 38.43
C GLY A 51 30.90 2.21 39.61
N THR A 52 30.55 2.91 40.69
CA THR A 52 31.31 2.92 41.94
C THR A 52 30.39 2.43 43.04
N LEU A 53 30.84 1.42 43.79
CA LEU A 53 30.07 0.88 44.91
C LEU A 53 29.92 1.92 46.02
N SER A 54 28.70 2.10 46.52
CA SER A 54 28.37 3.07 47.58
C SER A 54 28.63 2.51 48.97
N VAL A 55 29.70 1.70 49.14
CA VAL A 55 30.08 1.11 50.42
C VAL A 55 30.92 2.09 51.24
N ASN A 56 30.71 2.08 52.57
CA ASN A 56 31.50 2.88 53.49
C ASN A 56 32.95 2.36 53.63
N GLY A 57 33.90 3.25 53.90
CA GLY A 57 35.33 2.92 54.08
C GLY A 57 36.17 3.19 52.83
N ASP A 58 37.48 3.00 52.92
CA ASP A 58 38.46 3.22 51.87
C ASP A 58 39.12 1.88 51.48
N PRO A 59 39.06 1.46 50.23
CA PRO A 59 39.67 0.22 49.73
C PRO A 59 41.16 0.37 49.37
N SER A 60 41.76 1.57 49.43
CA SER A 60 43.13 1.82 49.01
C SER A 60 44.16 0.84 49.62
N GLU A 61 45.23 0.52 48.92
CA GLU A 61 46.17 -0.52 49.35
C GLU A 61 47.00 -0.11 50.57
N GLU A 62 47.40 1.17 50.64
CA GLU A 62 48.32 1.65 51.67
C GLU A 62 47.61 2.03 52.98
N GLN A 63 46.50 2.76 52.91
CA GLN A 63 45.84 3.32 54.09
C GLN A 63 44.38 2.85 54.26
N GLY A 64 43.88 2.08 53.32
CA GLY A 64 42.50 1.63 53.29
C GLY A 64 42.09 0.76 54.48
N ASP A 65 40.83 0.95 54.88
CA ASP A 65 40.23 0.26 56.03
C ASP A 65 39.30 -0.88 55.62
N ILE A 66 39.03 -1.05 54.29
CA ILE A 66 38.23 -2.14 53.75
C ILE A 66 38.98 -2.92 52.66
N SER A 67 38.52 -4.15 52.41
CA SER A 67 38.94 -4.98 51.27
C SER A 67 37.70 -5.45 50.52
N LEU A 68 37.66 -5.19 49.24
CA LEU A 68 36.57 -5.59 48.35
C LEU A 68 37.01 -6.74 47.43
N ARG A 69 36.24 -7.79 47.39
CA ARG A 69 36.51 -8.96 46.52
C ARG A 69 35.25 -9.48 45.89
N LEU A 70 35.32 -9.76 44.61
CA LEU A 70 34.24 -10.47 43.93
C LEU A 70 34.25 -11.95 44.33
N GLN A 71 33.09 -12.51 44.66
CA GLN A 71 33.00 -13.94 45.01
C GLN A 71 32.98 -14.83 43.79
N GLU A 72 32.36 -14.40 42.70
CA GLU A 72 32.23 -15.15 41.46
C GLU A 72 33.53 -15.09 40.64
N LYS A 73 34.08 -16.25 40.35
CA LYS A 73 35.25 -16.37 39.44
C LYS A 73 34.79 -16.32 37.97
N GLY A 74 35.43 -15.48 37.18
CA GLY A 74 35.14 -15.39 35.76
C GLY A 74 33.84 -14.63 35.42
N ALA A 75 33.36 -13.80 36.33
CA ALA A 75 32.25 -12.89 36.05
C ALA A 75 32.60 -11.90 34.89
N ALA A 76 31.59 -11.38 34.25
CA ALA A 76 31.77 -10.37 33.20
C ALA A 76 32.21 -8.99 33.78
N VAL A 77 32.13 -8.83 35.07
CA VAL A 77 32.54 -7.62 35.79
C VAL A 77 33.60 -7.94 36.84
N GLY A 78 34.40 -6.97 37.19
CA GLY A 78 35.41 -7.07 38.24
C GLY A 78 35.55 -5.78 39.02
N ILE A 79 36.26 -5.86 40.16
CA ILE A 79 36.60 -4.69 40.95
C ILE A 79 38.06 -4.38 40.75
N ALA A 80 38.38 -3.14 40.39
CA ALA A 80 39.75 -2.69 40.26
C ALA A 80 40.40 -2.61 41.68
N SER A 81 41.60 -3.22 41.81
CA SER A 81 42.32 -3.27 43.11
C SER A 81 42.46 -1.86 43.69
N GLY A 82 42.25 -1.77 44.99
CA GLY A 82 42.36 -0.50 45.71
C GLY A 82 41.29 0.53 45.42
N THR A 83 40.23 0.15 44.71
CA THR A 83 39.12 1.07 44.36
C THR A 83 37.77 0.44 44.68
N LYS A 84 36.72 1.26 44.60
CA LYS A 84 35.32 0.83 44.64
C LYS A 84 34.71 0.67 43.25
N ASN A 85 35.53 0.85 42.21
CA ASN A 85 35.06 0.88 40.84
C ASN A 85 34.78 -0.53 40.32
N LEU A 86 33.56 -0.72 39.85
CA LEU A 86 33.17 -1.91 39.12
C LEU A 86 33.56 -1.72 37.62
N THR A 87 34.34 -2.62 37.08
CA THR A 87 34.88 -2.54 35.73
C THR A 87 34.32 -3.67 34.87
N LEU A 88 33.98 -3.38 33.63
CA LEU A 88 33.53 -4.37 32.65
C LEU A 88 34.73 -5.18 32.16
N LEU A 89 34.71 -6.50 32.35
CA LEU A 89 35.79 -7.42 31.91
C LEU A 89 35.47 -8.18 30.65
N ARG A 90 34.20 -8.37 30.30
CA ARG A 90 33.72 -9.00 29.08
C ARG A 90 32.51 -8.24 28.59
N ALA A 91 32.34 -8.20 27.28
CA ALA A 91 31.18 -7.59 26.65
C ALA A 91 29.88 -8.19 27.20
N LEU A 92 28.89 -7.35 27.35
CA LEU A 92 27.51 -7.74 27.65
C LEU A 92 26.72 -7.58 26.35
N ASP A 93 25.62 -8.30 26.26
CA ASP A 93 24.81 -8.35 25.04
C ASP A 93 23.39 -8.67 25.44
N ARG A 94 22.48 -7.80 25.09
CA ARG A 94 21.09 -7.88 25.51
C ARG A 94 20.38 -9.09 24.92
N GLU A 95 20.77 -9.51 23.72
CA GLU A 95 20.26 -10.67 22.97
C GLU A 95 20.97 -11.98 23.32
N GLU A 96 21.97 -11.93 24.20
CA GLU A 96 22.76 -13.08 24.67
C GLU A 96 23.55 -13.80 23.57
N LYS A 97 23.84 -13.12 22.46
CA LYS A 97 24.61 -13.67 21.35
C LYS A 97 26.13 -13.62 21.60
N LYS A 98 26.61 -12.53 22.16
CA LYS A 98 28.03 -12.24 22.39
C LYS A 98 28.42 -12.16 23.86
N GLY A 99 27.45 -12.04 24.75
CA GLY A 99 27.63 -11.89 26.20
C GLY A 99 26.33 -12.10 26.97
N PRO A 100 26.37 -12.07 28.31
CA PRO A 100 25.17 -12.18 29.12
C PRO A 100 24.37 -10.88 29.10
N SER A 101 23.02 -10.98 29.12
CA SER A 101 22.10 -9.85 29.18
C SER A 101 21.99 -9.19 30.56
N ASN A 102 22.45 -9.86 31.58
CA ASN A 102 22.44 -9.38 32.96
C ASN A 102 23.61 -10.00 33.72
N VAL A 103 24.14 -9.29 34.69
CA VAL A 103 25.17 -9.81 35.58
C VAL A 103 24.73 -9.63 37.02
N TYR A 104 24.71 -10.74 37.77
CA TYR A 104 24.48 -10.77 39.20
C TYR A 104 25.72 -11.30 39.89
N VAL A 105 26.32 -10.49 40.73
CA VAL A 105 27.53 -10.86 41.48
C VAL A 105 27.46 -10.41 42.90
N ASN A 106 28.22 -11.05 43.74
CA ASN A 106 28.34 -10.71 45.15
C ASN A 106 29.73 -10.16 45.45
N VAL A 107 29.77 -8.96 45.95
CA VAL A 107 31.01 -8.33 46.44
C VAL A 107 31.12 -8.53 47.93
N ARG A 108 32.14 -9.25 48.35
CA ARG A 108 32.48 -9.40 49.73
C ARG A 108 33.29 -8.18 50.18
N CYS A 109 32.80 -7.52 51.22
CA CYS A 109 33.51 -6.45 51.92
C CYS A 109 33.98 -6.95 53.27
N ASP A 110 35.26 -6.88 53.48
CA ASP A 110 35.91 -7.22 54.75
C ASP A 110 36.56 -5.95 55.34
N ARG A 111 36.33 -5.68 56.64
CA ARG A 111 37.09 -4.65 57.34
C ARG A 111 38.50 -5.13 57.61
N ARG A 112 39.48 -4.31 57.28
CA ARG A 112 40.87 -4.56 57.62
C ARG A 112 41.10 -4.17 59.11
N ARG A 113 41.89 -5.00 59.83
CA ARG A 113 42.25 -4.76 61.22
C ARG A 113 41.11 -4.87 62.24
N THR A 114 40.00 -5.47 61.88
CA THR A 114 38.90 -5.79 62.78
C THR A 114 38.51 -7.26 62.68
N THR A 115 37.73 -7.77 63.61
CA THR A 115 37.16 -9.12 63.58
C THR A 115 35.69 -9.11 63.19
N ASP A 116 35.22 -8.00 62.60
CA ASP A 116 33.85 -7.85 62.20
C ASP A 116 33.48 -8.85 61.07
N PRO A 117 32.27 -9.36 61.07
CA PRO A 117 31.83 -10.28 60.02
C PRO A 117 31.83 -9.59 58.65
N SER A 118 32.16 -10.36 57.62
CA SER A 118 32.08 -9.89 56.22
C SER A 118 30.69 -9.44 55.85
N PHE A 119 30.60 -8.40 55.08
CA PHE A 119 29.35 -7.94 54.48
C PHE A 119 29.32 -8.31 53.01
N ILE A 120 28.22 -8.93 52.56
CA ILE A 120 28.02 -9.29 51.17
C ILE A 120 27.14 -8.24 50.51
N ILE A 121 27.64 -7.64 49.48
CA ILE A 121 26.94 -6.65 48.65
C ILE A 121 26.48 -7.35 47.37
N PRO A 122 25.18 -7.64 47.21
CA PRO A 122 24.64 -8.09 45.94
C PRO A 122 24.73 -6.94 44.93
N VAL A 123 25.27 -7.23 43.76
CA VAL A 123 25.39 -6.26 42.66
C VAL A 123 24.64 -6.80 41.46
N SER A 124 23.73 -6.00 40.94
CA SER A 124 22.99 -6.26 39.74
C SER A 124 23.42 -5.29 38.64
N VAL A 125 23.94 -5.79 37.54
CA VAL A 125 24.20 -4.98 36.33
C VAL A 125 23.18 -5.35 35.28
N ARG A 126 22.38 -4.39 34.87
CA ARG A 126 21.36 -4.53 33.85
C ARG A 126 21.83 -3.85 32.56
N VAL A 127 21.57 -4.50 31.45
CA VAL A 127 22.00 -4.02 30.13
C VAL A 127 20.86 -3.27 29.45
N TRP A 128 21.15 -2.06 29.01
CA TRP A 128 20.31 -1.31 28.08
C TRP A 128 20.57 -1.82 26.68
N ASP A 129 19.49 -2.08 25.99
CA ASP A 129 19.44 -2.47 24.60
C ASP A 129 19.93 -1.35 23.67
N VAL A 130 20.72 -1.67 22.67
CA VAL A 130 21.15 -0.78 21.60
C VAL A 130 20.68 -1.38 20.28
N ASN A 131 20.22 -0.55 19.38
CA ASN A 131 19.80 -0.99 18.06
C ASN A 131 21.01 -1.50 17.24
N ASP A 132 21.44 -2.73 17.49
CA ASP A 132 22.62 -3.33 16.82
C ASP A 132 22.28 -4.51 15.90
N ASN A 133 21.01 -4.90 15.86
CA ASN A 133 20.49 -5.92 14.95
C ASN A 133 19.54 -5.29 13.93
N ALA A 134 19.77 -5.58 12.66
CA ALA A 134 18.83 -5.23 11.60
C ALA A 134 17.76 -6.31 11.46
N PRO A 135 16.51 -5.94 11.09
CA PRO A 135 15.48 -6.92 10.81
C PRO A 135 15.91 -7.96 9.79
N ALA A 136 15.67 -9.23 10.06
CA ALA A 136 16.03 -10.33 9.19
C ALA A 136 14.79 -10.92 8.50
N TRP A 137 14.78 -10.96 7.18
CA TRP A 137 13.71 -11.57 6.41
C TRP A 137 13.65 -13.07 6.59
N LEU A 138 12.46 -13.60 6.90
CA LEU A 138 12.24 -15.03 7.13
C LEU A 138 11.82 -15.72 5.83
N GLY A 139 12.69 -16.59 5.32
CA GLY A 139 12.39 -17.38 4.13
C GLY A 139 12.62 -16.67 2.79
N ALA A 140 13.33 -15.56 2.78
CA ALA A 140 13.71 -14.85 1.56
C ALA A 140 14.69 -15.68 0.68
N PRO A 141 14.71 -15.44 -0.64
CA PRO A 141 13.89 -14.52 -1.43
C PRO A 141 12.48 -15.04 -1.69
N TYR A 142 11.54 -14.12 -1.96
CA TYR A 142 10.13 -14.46 -2.12
C TYR A 142 9.72 -14.56 -3.59
N ARG A 143 8.71 -15.39 -3.83
CA ARG A 143 8.07 -15.54 -5.13
C ARG A 143 6.56 -15.66 -4.96
N VAL A 144 5.81 -15.04 -5.86
CA VAL A 144 4.36 -15.13 -5.88
C VAL A 144 3.86 -15.24 -7.31
N ARG A 145 2.75 -15.95 -7.48
CA ARG A 145 1.98 -16.03 -8.73
C ARG A 145 0.62 -15.39 -8.49
N LEU A 146 0.27 -14.44 -9.33
CA LEU A 146 -0.99 -13.71 -9.25
C LEU A 146 -1.67 -13.78 -10.62
N SER A 147 -2.95 -14.11 -10.65
CA SER A 147 -3.74 -13.93 -11.88
C SER A 147 -3.88 -12.44 -12.14
N GLU A 148 -3.86 -12.03 -13.40
CA GLU A 148 -4.13 -10.65 -13.78
C GLU A 148 -5.53 -10.17 -13.37
N LEU A 149 -6.50 -11.09 -13.27
CA LEU A 149 -7.84 -10.78 -12.75
C LEU A 149 -7.85 -10.49 -11.24
N THR A 150 -6.69 -10.51 -10.57
CA THR A 150 -6.62 -10.21 -9.14
C THR A 150 -7.00 -8.75 -8.90
N ALA A 151 -8.11 -8.55 -8.20
CA ALA A 151 -8.63 -7.22 -7.94
C ALA A 151 -7.66 -6.36 -7.12
N VAL A 152 -7.62 -5.06 -7.39
CA VAL A 152 -6.91 -4.08 -6.56
C VAL A 152 -7.42 -4.15 -5.12
N GLY A 153 -6.51 -4.06 -4.16
CA GLY A 153 -6.81 -4.23 -2.73
C GLY A 153 -6.75 -5.68 -2.24
N THR A 154 -6.61 -6.67 -3.12
CA THR A 154 -6.48 -8.07 -2.72
C THR A 154 -5.19 -8.28 -1.92
N ARG A 155 -5.31 -8.95 -0.78
CA ARG A 155 -4.19 -9.34 0.06
C ARG A 155 -3.41 -10.50 -0.56
N VAL A 156 -2.12 -10.30 -0.70
CA VAL A 156 -1.21 -11.28 -1.33
C VAL A 156 -0.48 -12.06 -0.24
N ALA A 157 -0.79 -13.34 -0.12
CA ALA A 157 -0.22 -14.23 0.89
C ALA A 157 1.18 -14.72 0.49
N VAL A 158 2.17 -13.84 0.49
CA VAL A 158 3.57 -14.20 0.20
C VAL A 158 4.26 -14.80 1.42
N GLY A 159 3.78 -14.50 2.63
CA GLY A 159 4.44 -14.83 3.88
C GLY A 159 5.71 -14.01 4.13
N ALA A 160 5.86 -12.89 3.44
CA ALA A 160 6.99 -11.99 3.59
C ALA A 160 6.92 -11.26 4.93
N ARG A 161 7.70 -11.72 5.88
CA ARG A 161 7.85 -11.07 7.17
C ARG A 161 9.30 -11.09 7.62
N ALA A 162 9.66 -10.12 8.42
CA ALA A 162 10.97 -10.06 9.05
C ALA A 162 10.83 -10.26 10.57
N ALA A 163 11.93 -10.61 11.20
CA ALA A 163 12.06 -10.66 12.65
C ALA A 163 13.30 -9.88 13.04
N ASP A 164 13.20 -9.15 14.12
CA ASP A 164 14.30 -8.47 14.74
C ASP A 164 14.73 -9.21 16.01
N ALA A 165 16.01 -9.16 16.30
CA ALA A 165 16.56 -9.82 17.46
C ALA A 165 16.67 -8.92 18.68
N ASP A 166 16.55 -7.61 18.51
CA ASP A 166 16.61 -6.63 19.58
C ASP A 166 15.41 -6.75 20.51
N GLN A 167 15.46 -6.05 21.62
CA GLN A 167 14.37 -6.10 22.58
C GLN A 167 13.05 -5.59 22.00
N PRO A 168 11.91 -6.20 22.41
CA PRO A 168 10.59 -5.67 22.08
C PRO A 168 10.46 -4.20 22.47
N GLY A 169 10.27 -3.37 21.46
CA GLY A 169 10.21 -1.91 21.58
C GLY A 169 10.53 -1.27 20.25
N PRO A 170 10.99 -0.02 20.22
CA PRO A 170 11.35 0.64 18.97
C PRO A 170 12.39 -0.12 18.14
N HIS A 171 13.40 -0.72 18.77
CA HIS A 171 14.47 -1.45 18.09
C HIS A 171 13.96 -2.70 17.36
N ALA A 172 12.93 -3.38 17.89
CA ALA A 172 12.33 -4.56 17.28
C ALA A 172 10.98 -4.30 16.58
N THR A 173 10.53 -3.05 16.50
CA THR A 173 9.32 -2.68 15.77
C THR A 173 9.63 -2.50 14.30
N ILE A 174 9.13 -3.41 13.48
CA ILE A 174 9.48 -3.47 12.06
C ILE A 174 8.45 -2.72 11.22
N HIS A 175 8.93 -1.80 10.40
CA HIS A 175 8.20 -1.07 9.37
C HIS A 175 8.51 -1.69 7.99
N TYR A 176 7.46 -2.00 7.27
CA TYR A 176 7.55 -2.60 5.94
C TYR A 176 7.25 -1.57 4.86
N SER A 177 8.08 -1.54 3.82
CA SER A 177 7.88 -0.69 2.67
C SER A 177 8.30 -1.38 1.37
N VAL A 178 7.73 -0.93 0.26
CA VAL A 178 8.19 -1.28 -1.09
C VAL A 178 9.05 -0.12 -1.57
N LEU A 179 10.28 -0.41 -1.93
CA LEU A 179 11.22 0.62 -2.38
C LEU A 179 10.86 1.12 -3.78
N PRO A 180 11.07 2.42 -4.05
CA PRO A 180 10.92 2.97 -5.39
C PRO A 180 11.81 2.23 -6.40
N GLY A 181 11.24 1.88 -7.54
CA GLY A 181 11.91 1.16 -8.61
C GLY A 181 10.92 0.80 -9.72
N PRO A 182 11.35 0.07 -10.75
CA PRO A 182 10.44 -0.39 -11.80
C PRO A 182 9.31 -1.23 -11.23
N ASN A 183 8.08 -0.89 -11.60
CA ASN A 183 6.86 -1.63 -11.24
C ASN A 183 6.55 -1.71 -9.73
N HIS A 184 7.16 -0.85 -8.90
CA HIS A 184 6.91 -0.83 -7.45
C HIS A 184 5.46 -0.44 -7.12
N GLU A 185 4.79 0.27 -8.02
CA GLU A 185 3.42 0.74 -7.84
C GLU A 185 2.35 -0.36 -7.90
N TYR A 186 2.68 -1.55 -8.41
CA TYR A 186 1.73 -2.66 -8.49
C TYR A 186 1.43 -3.33 -7.15
N LEU A 187 2.39 -3.29 -6.23
CA LEU A 187 2.25 -3.89 -4.91
C LEU A 187 2.60 -2.88 -3.82
N GLY A 188 2.04 -3.07 -2.65
CA GLY A 188 2.38 -2.25 -1.48
C GLY A 188 1.86 -2.87 -0.20
N PHE A 189 2.30 -2.35 0.92
CA PHE A 189 1.75 -2.69 2.22
C PHE A 189 0.56 -1.76 2.51
N PRO A 190 -0.52 -2.26 3.13
CA PRO A 190 -1.68 -1.43 3.49
C PRO A 190 -1.32 -0.39 4.55
N ASN A 191 -0.40 -0.73 5.43
CA ASN A 191 0.26 0.15 6.39
C ASN A 191 1.68 -0.37 6.66
N GLU A 192 2.50 0.44 7.29
CA GLU A 192 3.92 0.13 7.52
C GLU A 192 4.16 -1.01 8.51
N LEU A 193 3.19 -1.33 9.36
CA LEU A 193 3.30 -2.39 10.38
C LEU A 193 2.71 -3.72 9.92
N ASP A 194 2.00 -3.74 8.79
CA ASP A 194 1.40 -4.96 8.24
C ASP A 194 2.36 -5.58 7.23
N SER A 195 2.77 -6.82 7.49
CA SER A 195 3.67 -7.58 6.60
C SER A 195 2.96 -8.21 5.39
N VAL A 196 1.63 -8.02 5.26
CA VAL A 196 0.85 -8.56 4.16
C VAL A 196 0.76 -7.56 3.02
N LEU A 197 1.29 -7.91 1.87
CA LEU A 197 1.20 -7.09 0.66
C LEU A 197 -0.22 -7.05 0.11
N VAL A 198 -0.54 -5.96 -0.60
CA VAL A 198 -1.78 -5.81 -1.35
C VAL A 198 -1.47 -5.39 -2.79
N VAL A 199 -2.34 -5.77 -3.71
CA VAL A 199 -2.31 -5.28 -5.08
C VAL A 199 -2.78 -3.83 -5.09
N LYS A 200 -1.99 -2.92 -5.68
CA LYS A 200 -2.26 -1.47 -5.74
C LYS A 200 -2.73 -1.00 -7.12
N LYS A 201 -2.30 -1.69 -8.18
CA LYS A 201 -2.69 -1.41 -9.56
C LYS A 201 -3.18 -2.68 -10.23
N PRO A 202 -4.09 -2.59 -11.20
CA PRO A 202 -4.49 -3.75 -12.00
C PRO A 202 -3.27 -4.40 -12.63
N LEU A 203 -3.25 -5.71 -12.63
CA LEU A 203 -2.27 -6.52 -13.32
C LEU A 203 -2.79 -6.77 -14.74
N ASP A 204 -1.88 -6.95 -15.68
CA ASP A 204 -2.17 -7.19 -17.10
C ASP A 204 -1.01 -8.02 -17.65
N TYR A 205 -1.29 -9.26 -17.99
CA TYR A 205 -0.29 -10.21 -18.43
C TYR A 205 0.35 -9.82 -19.76
N GLU A 206 -0.45 -9.26 -20.69
CA GLU A 206 0.00 -8.83 -22.03
C GLU A 206 0.98 -7.68 -21.94
N THR A 207 0.84 -6.83 -20.95
CA THR A 207 1.74 -5.69 -20.71
C THR A 207 2.92 -6.09 -19.83
N LEU A 208 2.68 -6.91 -18.78
CA LEU A 208 3.69 -7.20 -17.76
C LEU A 208 3.51 -8.60 -17.14
N SER A 209 4.05 -9.63 -17.78
CA SER A 209 3.93 -11.01 -17.32
C SER A 209 4.82 -11.36 -16.12
N ASN A 210 5.91 -10.64 -15.90
CA ASN A 210 6.84 -10.86 -14.79
C ASN A 210 7.49 -9.55 -14.35
N PHE A 211 7.63 -9.35 -13.06
CA PHE A 211 8.37 -8.23 -12.51
C PHE A 211 8.94 -8.54 -11.13
N THR A 212 9.78 -7.66 -10.65
CA THR A 212 10.37 -7.75 -9.32
C THR A 212 10.18 -6.45 -8.57
N VAL A 213 9.96 -6.55 -7.27
CA VAL A 213 9.95 -5.41 -6.35
C VAL A 213 10.91 -5.67 -5.20
N ILE A 214 11.47 -4.60 -4.65
CA ILE A 214 12.36 -4.67 -3.49
C ILE A 214 11.53 -4.31 -2.27
N LEU A 215 11.50 -5.21 -1.30
CA LEU A 215 10.85 -5.02 -0.02
C LEU A 215 11.90 -4.63 1.01
N ARG A 216 11.62 -3.61 1.80
CA ARG A 216 12.42 -3.17 2.93
C ARG A 216 11.70 -3.48 4.23
N ALA A 217 12.42 -4.07 5.17
CA ALA A 217 12.07 -4.13 6.58
C ALA A 217 13.02 -3.22 7.34
N GLN A 218 12.51 -2.30 8.10
CA GLN A 218 13.28 -1.31 8.86
C GLN A 218 12.74 -1.24 10.28
N ASP A 219 13.62 -1.23 11.27
CA ASP A 219 13.23 -0.99 12.66
C ASP A 219 12.92 0.49 12.94
N ALA A 220 12.41 0.78 14.12
CA ALA A 220 12.14 2.13 14.60
C ALA A 220 13.21 2.63 15.58
N GLY A 221 14.41 2.03 15.57
CA GLY A 221 15.53 2.43 16.41
C GLY A 221 16.19 3.73 15.97
N THR A 222 17.17 4.17 16.74
CA THR A 222 17.95 5.38 16.45
C THR A 222 19.45 5.12 16.54
N PRO A 223 20.18 5.07 15.40
CA PRO A 223 19.69 5.17 14.03
C PRO A 223 18.87 3.93 13.62
N PRO A 224 17.92 4.05 12.68
CA PRO A 224 17.17 2.90 12.21
C PRO A 224 18.03 2.00 11.35
N LEU A 225 17.94 0.70 11.55
CA LEU A 225 18.57 -0.33 10.73
C LEU A 225 17.54 -0.96 9.79
N HIS A 226 17.98 -1.48 8.65
CA HIS A 226 17.10 -2.08 7.67
C HIS A 226 17.76 -3.22 6.92
N ASN A 227 16.92 -4.02 6.32
CA ASN A 227 17.33 -5.08 5.41
C ASN A 227 16.36 -5.18 4.25
N ASP A 228 16.88 -5.39 3.05
CA ASP A 228 16.12 -5.44 1.82
C ASP A 228 16.07 -6.87 1.26
N THR A 229 14.95 -7.20 0.62
CA THR A 229 14.81 -8.48 -0.08
C THR A 229 14.04 -8.30 -1.38
N VAL A 230 14.18 -9.28 -2.26
CA VAL A 230 13.51 -9.27 -3.57
C VAL A 230 12.28 -10.16 -3.53
N LEU A 231 11.16 -9.60 -4.02
CA LEU A 231 9.96 -10.34 -4.36
C LEU A 231 9.85 -10.47 -5.88
N GLN A 232 9.85 -11.70 -6.38
CA GLN A 232 9.56 -12.01 -7.78
C GLN A 232 8.06 -12.25 -7.95
N VAL A 233 7.43 -11.52 -8.85
CA VAL A 233 6.02 -11.64 -9.19
C VAL A 233 5.90 -12.20 -10.58
N GLN A 234 5.15 -13.29 -10.71
CA GLN A 234 4.72 -13.84 -11.98
C GLN A 234 3.22 -13.59 -12.13
N VAL A 235 2.85 -12.83 -13.13
CA VAL A 235 1.46 -12.66 -13.51
C VAL A 235 1.03 -13.89 -14.31
N LEU A 236 -0.13 -14.42 -14.01
CA LEU A 236 -0.72 -15.55 -14.73
C LEU A 236 -1.80 -15.00 -15.64
N ASP A 237 -1.71 -15.40 -16.87
CA ASP A 237 -2.68 -15.10 -17.91
C ASP A 237 -4.07 -15.65 -17.56
N ALA A 238 -5.10 -14.91 -17.92
CA ALA A 238 -6.49 -15.29 -17.76
C ALA A 238 -7.26 -14.94 -19.03
N ASP A 239 -8.24 -15.74 -19.39
CA ASP A 239 -9.11 -15.49 -20.54
C ASP A 239 -9.98 -14.24 -20.30
N ASP A 240 -9.40 -13.06 -20.51
CA ASP A 240 -10.08 -11.77 -20.29
C ASP A 240 -10.22 -10.95 -21.58
N GLN A 241 -9.48 -11.27 -22.62
CA GLN A 241 -9.51 -10.60 -23.92
C GLN A 241 -10.36 -11.36 -24.94
N ASN A 242 -10.93 -10.62 -25.88
CA ASN A 242 -11.63 -11.22 -27.03
C ASN A 242 -10.64 -11.49 -28.15
N PRO A 243 -10.90 -12.48 -28.99
CA PRO A 243 -10.13 -12.66 -30.23
C PRO A 243 -10.14 -11.38 -31.05
N LYS A 244 -9.12 -11.21 -31.88
CA LYS A 244 -9.01 -10.06 -32.76
C LYS A 244 -8.69 -10.51 -34.20
N PHE A 245 -9.47 -10.02 -35.14
CA PHE A 245 -9.18 -10.24 -36.57
C PHE A 245 -7.94 -9.41 -36.98
N THR A 246 -7.16 -9.98 -37.91
CA THR A 246 -6.03 -9.27 -38.52
C THR A 246 -6.51 -8.01 -39.27
N HIS A 247 -7.71 -8.07 -39.84
CA HIS A 247 -8.41 -6.95 -40.48
C HIS A 247 -9.89 -7.00 -40.11
N GLU A 248 -10.49 -5.84 -39.87
CA GLU A 248 -11.92 -5.76 -39.55
C GLU A 248 -12.80 -5.83 -40.83
N HIS A 249 -12.21 -5.52 -41.97
CA HIS A 249 -12.91 -5.46 -43.26
C HIS A 249 -12.15 -6.21 -44.33
N TYR A 250 -12.83 -7.16 -44.94
CA TYR A 250 -12.35 -7.95 -46.07
C TYR A 250 -13.21 -7.71 -47.29
N THR A 251 -12.60 -7.83 -48.47
CA THR A 251 -13.30 -7.81 -49.73
C THR A 251 -12.95 -9.06 -50.54
N ALA A 252 -13.89 -9.55 -51.29
CA ALA A 252 -13.67 -10.65 -52.25
C ALA A 252 -14.38 -10.37 -53.55
N THR A 253 -13.78 -10.80 -54.66
CA THR A 253 -14.42 -10.75 -55.99
C THR A 253 -14.82 -12.16 -56.37
N LEU A 254 -16.11 -12.33 -56.72
CA LEU A 254 -16.62 -13.59 -57.22
C LEU A 254 -16.19 -13.72 -58.68
N PRO A 255 -15.43 -14.75 -59.10
CA PRO A 255 -15.07 -15.01 -60.47
C PRO A 255 -16.33 -15.30 -61.32
N ASP A 256 -16.30 -14.92 -62.57
CA ASP A 256 -17.44 -15.12 -63.49
C ASP A 256 -17.75 -16.61 -63.78
N ASP A 257 -16.74 -17.48 -63.61
CA ASP A 257 -16.82 -18.93 -63.80
C ASP A 257 -16.99 -19.68 -62.48
N ALA A 258 -17.24 -18.96 -61.35
CA ALA A 258 -17.37 -19.54 -60.03
C ALA A 258 -18.50 -20.57 -59.98
N LYS A 259 -18.21 -21.72 -59.39
CA LYS A 259 -19.15 -22.82 -59.13
C LYS A 259 -19.24 -23.05 -57.62
N GLU A 260 -20.27 -23.80 -57.24
CA GLU A 260 -20.36 -24.29 -55.85
C GLU A 260 -19.03 -24.93 -55.42
N GLY A 261 -18.55 -24.57 -54.23
CA GLY A 261 -17.27 -25.01 -53.70
C GLY A 261 -16.04 -24.22 -54.16
N THR A 262 -16.21 -23.22 -55.06
CA THR A 262 -15.08 -22.33 -55.45
C THR A 262 -14.56 -21.59 -54.20
N ILE A 263 -13.25 -21.65 -53.99
CA ILE A 263 -12.59 -20.94 -52.87
C ILE A 263 -12.40 -19.48 -53.26
N LEU A 264 -12.81 -18.56 -52.38
CA LEU A 264 -12.65 -17.13 -52.57
C LEU A 264 -11.33 -16.65 -51.95
N SER A 265 -10.60 -15.87 -52.75
CA SER A 265 -9.47 -15.10 -52.21
C SER A 265 -9.97 -13.77 -51.67
N THR A 266 -9.50 -13.42 -50.48
CA THR A 266 -9.87 -12.18 -49.78
C THR A 266 -8.73 -11.17 -49.80
N SER A 267 -9.07 -9.89 -49.77
CA SER A 267 -8.16 -8.77 -49.65
C SER A 267 -8.53 -7.97 -48.39
N PRO A 268 -7.55 -7.44 -47.62
CA PRO A 268 -6.12 -7.34 -47.92
C PRO A 268 -5.31 -8.62 -47.63
N GLY A 269 -5.89 -9.67 -47.12
CA GLY A 269 -5.25 -10.96 -46.83
C GLY A 269 -6.28 -12.05 -46.54
N PRO A 270 -5.88 -13.28 -46.17
CA PRO A 270 -6.80 -14.33 -45.76
C PRO A 270 -7.52 -13.93 -44.45
N ILE A 271 -8.74 -14.45 -44.27
CA ILE A 271 -9.46 -14.26 -43.02
C ILE A 271 -8.70 -14.97 -41.92
N SER A 272 -8.26 -14.21 -40.94
CA SER A 272 -7.49 -14.70 -39.82
C SER A 272 -7.79 -13.87 -38.57
N ALA A 273 -7.92 -14.54 -37.46
CA ALA A 273 -8.02 -13.94 -36.14
C ALA A 273 -7.06 -14.64 -35.18
N ALA A 274 -6.65 -13.97 -34.14
CA ALA A 274 -5.83 -14.51 -33.07
C ALA A 274 -6.47 -14.19 -31.74
N ASP A 275 -6.24 -15.06 -30.78
CA ASP A 275 -6.54 -14.78 -29.39
C ASP A 275 -5.57 -13.71 -28.88
N GLN A 276 -6.07 -12.78 -28.07
CA GLN A 276 -5.25 -11.72 -27.50
C GLN A 276 -4.62 -12.13 -26.17
N ASP A 277 -5.17 -13.15 -25.49
CA ASP A 277 -4.60 -13.77 -24.30
C ASP A 277 -3.41 -14.63 -24.70
N VAL A 278 -2.24 -14.00 -24.78
CA VAL A 278 -1.03 -14.55 -25.43
C VAL A 278 -0.50 -15.81 -24.75
N GLY A 279 -0.64 -15.89 -23.43
CA GLY A 279 -0.20 -17.04 -22.64
C GLY A 279 -1.14 -18.24 -22.74
N ILE A 280 -2.44 -17.99 -22.92
CA ILE A 280 -3.50 -19.01 -23.12
C ILE A 280 -3.54 -19.39 -24.60
N ASN A 281 -3.65 -18.40 -25.48
CA ASN A 281 -3.74 -18.55 -26.94
C ASN A 281 -4.79 -19.60 -27.35
N ALA A 282 -6.05 -19.36 -26.94
CA ALA A 282 -7.15 -20.27 -27.17
C ALA A 282 -7.41 -20.51 -28.68
N PRO A 283 -7.68 -21.74 -29.09
CA PRO A 283 -8.01 -22.04 -30.48
C PRO A 283 -9.32 -21.37 -30.89
N LEU A 284 -9.39 -20.87 -32.11
CA LEU A 284 -10.54 -20.18 -32.66
C LEU A 284 -11.28 -21.01 -33.70
N THR A 285 -12.60 -20.81 -33.76
CA THR A 285 -13.46 -21.32 -34.82
C THR A 285 -14.11 -20.18 -35.59
N TYR A 286 -14.20 -20.33 -36.90
CA TYR A 286 -14.79 -19.35 -37.82
C TYR A 286 -16.19 -19.76 -38.25
N SER A 287 -17.08 -18.78 -38.40
CA SER A 287 -18.42 -18.96 -38.92
C SER A 287 -18.92 -17.70 -39.63
N ALA A 288 -19.82 -17.86 -40.57
CA ALA A 288 -20.57 -16.75 -41.17
C ALA A 288 -21.87 -16.55 -40.41
N THR A 289 -22.24 -15.29 -40.13
CA THR A 289 -23.45 -14.94 -39.36
C THR A 289 -24.28 -13.87 -40.10
N GLY A 290 -25.50 -13.67 -39.63
CA GLY A 290 -26.46 -12.77 -40.25
C GLY A 290 -27.23 -13.40 -41.42
N ASP A 291 -28.15 -12.65 -42.01
CA ASP A 291 -29.07 -13.14 -43.03
C ASP A 291 -28.35 -13.66 -44.31
N ASN A 292 -27.21 -13.08 -44.62
CA ASN A 292 -26.39 -13.46 -45.77
C ASN A 292 -25.36 -14.55 -45.44
N GLY A 293 -25.25 -15.00 -44.20
CA GLY A 293 -24.26 -16.00 -43.77
C GLY A 293 -24.40 -17.33 -44.52
N ARG A 294 -25.60 -17.70 -44.96
CA ARG A 294 -25.90 -18.90 -45.77
C ARG A 294 -25.30 -18.91 -47.16
N LEU A 295 -24.86 -17.75 -47.66
CA LEU A 295 -24.32 -17.60 -49.01
C LEU A 295 -22.88 -18.12 -49.15
N LEU A 296 -22.20 -18.35 -48.02
CA LEU A 296 -20.86 -18.90 -47.96
C LEU A 296 -20.79 -20.10 -46.99
N VAL A 297 -19.89 -21.00 -47.32
CA VAL A 297 -19.39 -21.98 -46.35
C VAL A 297 -18.03 -21.48 -45.86
N VAL A 298 -17.92 -21.34 -44.55
CA VAL A 298 -16.66 -20.96 -43.90
C VAL A 298 -16.06 -22.22 -43.28
N ASP A 299 -14.86 -22.55 -43.65
CA ASP A 299 -14.12 -23.61 -42.96
C ASP A 299 -13.87 -23.17 -41.53
N LYS A 300 -14.34 -23.97 -40.57
CA LYS A 300 -14.37 -23.61 -39.15
C LYS A 300 -12.97 -23.45 -38.53
N ASP A 301 -11.97 -24.15 -39.08
CA ASP A 301 -10.62 -24.19 -38.49
C ASP A 301 -9.67 -23.23 -39.19
N THR A 302 -9.85 -22.98 -40.49
CA THR A 302 -8.94 -22.18 -41.31
C THR A 302 -9.50 -20.81 -41.70
N GLY A 303 -10.80 -20.58 -41.53
CA GLY A 303 -11.46 -19.36 -42.05
C GLY A 303 -11.57 -19.28 -43.58
N GLN A 304 -11.22 -20.35 -44.30
CA GLN A 304 -11.30 -20.39 -45.76
C GLN A 304 -12.76 -20.33 -46.22
N LEU A 305 -13.01 -19.56 -47.26
CA LEU A 305 -14.35 -19.30 -47.78
C LEU A 305 -14.61 -20.11 -49.02
N ALA A 306 -15.72 -20.84 -49.04
CA ALA A 306 -16.21 -21.54 -50.23
C ALA A 306 -17.61 -21.02 -50.62
N VAL A 307 -17.80 -20.88 -51.92
CA VAL A 307 -19.03 -20.34 -52.55
C VAL A 307 -20.14 -21.40 -52.50
N THR A 308 -21.35 -21.00 -52.10
CA THR A 308 -22.55 -21.82 -52.26
C THR A 308 -23.20 -21.60 -53.62
N LYS A 309 -24.04 -22.55 -54.03
CA LYS A 309 -24.84 -22.40 -55.26
C LYS A 309 -25.71 -21.13 -55.22
N GLN A 310 -26.25 -20.80 -54.05
CA GLN A 310 -27.10 -19.64 -53.85
C GLN A 310 -26.35 -18.32 -54.12
N LEU A 311 -25.09 -18.21 -53.72
CA LEU A 311 -24.27 -17.02 -53.99
C LEU A 311 -24.01 -16.85 -55.49
N THR A 312 -23.74 -17.97 -56.23
CA THR A 312 -23.50 -17.91 -57.69
C THR A 312 -24.74 -17.49 -58.47
N ASP A 313 -25.91 -17.92 -58.02
CA ASP A 313 -27.17 -17.66 -58.73
C ASP A 313 -27.77 -16.29 -58.37
N GLU A 314 -27.62 -15.83 -57.16
CA GLU A 314 -28.31 -14.62 -56.63
C GLU A 314 -27.44 -13.35 -56.60
N LEU A 315 -26.11 -13.44 -56.79
CA LEU A 315 -25.24 -12.27 -56.69
C LEU A 315 -25.35 -11.34 -57.90
N SER A 316 -26.36 -10.49 -57.88
CA SER A 316 -26.53 -9.39 -58.84
C SER A 316 -25.99 -8.05 -58.34
N GLN A 317 -25.78 -7.92 -57.05
CA GLN A 317 -25.27 -6.73 -56.36
C GLN A 317 -24.25 -7.13 -55.27
N PRO A 318 -23.36 -6.21 -54.87
CA PRO A 318 -22.44 -6.49 -53.75
C PRO A 318 -23.18 -6.93 -52.50
N VAL A 319 -22.66 -7.96 -51.82
CA VAL A 319 -23.23 -8.52 -50.59
C VAL A 319 -22.22 -8.41 -49.48
N THR A 320 -22.66 -7.98 -48.31
CA THR A 320 -21.84 -7.97 -47.09
C THR A 320 -22.24 -9.13 -46.15
N ILE A 321 -21.25 -9.89 -45.73
CA ILE A 321 -21.38 -11.02 -44.82
C ILE A 321 -20.55 -10.73 -43.57
N VAL A 322 -21.07 -11.07 -42.40
CA VAL A 322 -20.35 -10.96 -41.14
C VAL A 322 -19.68 -12.29 -40.84
N ILE A 323 -18.38 -12.25 -40.66
CA ILE A 323 -17.57 -13.39 -40.22
C ILE A 323 -17.34 -13.26 -38.73
N LYS A 324 -17.58 -14.35 -38.00
CA LYS A 324 -17.37 -14.46 -36.58
C LYS A 324 -16.23 -15.44 -36.29
N ALA A 325 -15.26 -15.02 -35.51
CA ALA A 325 -14.25 -15.87 -34.90
C ALA A 325 -14.58 -16.04 -33.40
N THR A 326 -14.66 -17.28 -32.93
CA THR A 326 -15.10 -17.60 -31.55
C THR A 326 -14.09 -18.54 -30.94
N GLN A 327 -13.73 -18.35 -29.66
CA GLN A 327 -12.92 -19.31 -28.92
C GLN A 327 -13.66 -20.64 -28.78
N VAL A 328 -12.91 -21.74 -28.88
CA VAL A 328 -13.49 -23.10 -28.84
C VAL A 328 -14.04 -23.45 -27.47
N ASP A 329 -13.34 -23.04 -26.44
CA ASP A 329 -13.63 -23.33 -25.04
C ASP A 329 -14.52 -22.27 -24.38
N ASN A 330 -14.63 -21.07 -24.95
CA ASN A 330 -15.43 -19.97 -24.44
C ASN A 330 -16.22 -19.28 -25.57
N SER A 331 -17.44 -19.75 -25.82
CA SER A 331 -18.30 -19.20 -26.89
C SER A 331 -18.69 -17.74 -26.69
N ASP A 332 -18.47 -17.24 -25.49
CA ASP A 332 -18.73 -15.86 -25.15
C ASP A 332 -17.61 -14.92 -25.59
N ARG A 333 -16.43 -15.42 -25.85
CA ARG A 333 -15.29 -14.71 -26.43
C ARG A 333 -15.30 -14.83 -27.94
N TYR A 334 -15.61 -13.76 -28.63
CA TYR A 334 -15.63 -13.72 -30.09
C TYR A 334 -15.29 -12.35 -30.64
N ALA A 335 -14.90 -12.33 -31.89
CA ALA A 335 -14.74 -11.13 -32.71
C ALA A 335 -15.58 -11.20 -33.97
N LEU A 336 -15.87 -10.04 -34.57
CA LEU A 336 -16.61 -9.91 -35.79
C LEU A 336 -15.78 -9.14 -36.83
N ALA A 337 -15.80 -9.61 -38.05
CA ALA A 337 -15.27 -8.90 -39.22
C ALA A 337 -16.28 -8.94 -40.37
N THR A 338 -16.13 -8.06 -41.34
CA THR A 338 -17.02 -8.05 -42.50
C THR A 338 -16.29 -8.44 -43.74
N LEU A 339 -17.02 -9.13 -44.57
CA LEU A 339 -16.63 -9.50 -45.92
C LEU A 339 -17.61 -8.93 -46.94
N SER A 340 -17.14 -8.07 -47.82
CA SER A 340 -17.91 -7.58 -48.98
C SER A 340 -17.56 -8.37 -50.23
N ILE A 341 -18.55 -9.01 -50.85
CA ILE A 341 -18.37 -9.79 -52.09
C ILE A 341 -19.05 -9.05 -53.23
N SER A 342 -18.34 -8.88 -54.37
CA SER A 342 -18.87 -8.24 -55.59
C SER A 342 -18.49 -9.01 -56.84
N ARG A 343 -19.32 -8.90 -57.90
CA ARG A 343 -18.93 -9.24 -59.29
C ARG A 343 -18.55 -7.96 -60.03
N GLY A 344 -17.27 -7.75 -60.31
CA GLY A 344 -16.80 -6.58 -61.03
C GLY A 344 -16.91 -5.24 -60.29
N VAL A 345 -16.64 -4.14 -61.00
CA VAL A 345 -16.43 -2.78 -60.48
C VAL A 345 -17.66 -2.25 -59.72
N GLY A 346 -17.45 -1.89 -58.46
CA GLY A 346 -18.45 -1.50 -57.51
C GLY A 346 -19.36 -0.32 -57.87
N SER A 347 -20.64 -0.41 -57.46
CA SER A 347 -21.59 0.69 -57.55
C SER A 347 -21.48 1.64 -56.33
N ALA A 348 -21.35 2.95 -56.64
CA ALA A 348 -21.41 4.03 -55.66
C ALA A 348 -22.88 4.23 -55.21
N GLY A 349 -23.24 3.94 -53.96
CA GLY A 349 -24.56 4.23 -53.45
C GLY A 349 -25.04 3.46 -52.20
N GLY A 350 -24.15 2.92 -51.39
CA GLY A 350 -24.52 2.17 -50.17
C GLY A 350 -24.71 3.01 -48.90
N VAL A 351 -25.10 2.32 -47.81
CA VAL A 351 -25.27 2.95 -46.51
C VAL A 351 -23.97 3.62 -46.05
N ARG A 352 -24.07 4.82 -45.53
CA ARG A 352 -22.93 5.57 -44.98
C ARG A 352 -23.33 6.31 -43.73
N PHE A 353 -22.41 6.41 -42.76
CA PHE A 353 -22.56 7.31 -41.65
C PHE A 353 -22.49 8.77 -42.09
N ARG A 354 -23.33 9.63 -41.52
CA ARG A 354 -23.27 11.07 -41.81
C ARG A 354 -22.02 11.73 -41.24
N ARG A 355 -21.42 11.14 -40.19
CA ARG A 355 -20.19 11.59 -39.56
C ARG A 355 -19.23 10.42 -39.38
N ARG A 356 -17.93 10.68 -39.48
CA ARG A 356 -16.89 9.69 -39.21
C ARG A 356 -16.62 9.47 -37.73
N GLN A 357 -17.07 10.43 -36.91
CA GLN A 357 -16.90 10.36 -35.48
C GLN A 357 -18.15 10.87 -34.76
N TYR A 358 -18.59 10.14 -33.79
CA TYR A 358 -19.67 10.48 -32.86
C TYR A 358 -19.12 10.57 -31.46
N SER A 359 -19.50 11.59 -30.71
CA SER A 359 -19.05 11.75 -29.31
C SER A 359 -20.22 12.10 -28.41
N ALA A 360 -20.18 11.57 -27.20
CA ALA A 360 -21.10 11.91 -26.12
C ALA A 360 -20.33 12.10 -24.84
N ALA A 361 -20.82 12.98 -23.97
CA ALA A 361 -20.41 13.08 -22.58
C ALA A 361 -21.56 12.60 -21.71
N VAL A 362 -21.31 11.67 -20.81
CA VAL A 362 -22.34 11.07 -19.96
C VAL A 362 -21.86 11.04 -18.52
N SER A 363 -22.73 11.44 -17.59
CA SER A 363 -22.44 11.33 -16.16
C SER A 363 -22.41 9.85 -15.75
N GLU A 364 -21.49 9.45 -14.90
CA GLU A 364 -21.49 8.09 -14.35
C GLU A 364 -22.75 7.77 -13.54
N ALA A 365 -23.41 8.79 -12.98
CA ALA A 365 -24.72 8.65 -12.33
C ALA A 365 -25.87 8.38 -13.32
N ALA A 366 -25.61 8.31 -14.63
CA ALA A 366 -26.64 8.05 -15.62
C ALA A 366 -27.23 6.64 -15.43
N ALA A 367 -28.56 6.58 -15.43
CA ALA A 367 -29.27 5.31 -15.26
C ALA A 367 -29.15 4.42 -16.53
N PRO A 368 -29.08 3.09 -16.37
CA PRO A 368 -29.22 2.15 -17.47
C PRO A 368 -30.51 2.42 -18.25
N GLY A 369 -30.45 2.33 -19.57
CA GLY A 369 -31.53 2.67 -20.49
C GLY A 369 -31.44 4.09 -21.06
N ALA A 370 -30.52 4.94 -20.55
CA ALA A 370 -30.31 6.27 -21.14
C ALA A 370 -29.74 6.20 -22.54
N THR A 371 -30.32 6.96 -23.48
CA THR A 371 -29.76 7.14 -24.84
C THR A 371 -28.64 8.17 -24.77
N LEU A 372 -27.44 7.77 -25.22
CA LEU A 372 -26.24 8.60 -25.12
C LEU A 372 -26.02 9.45 -26.39
N LEU A 373 -26.21 8.83 -27.54
CA LEU A 373 -26.11 9.47 -28.85
C LEU A 373 -26.86 8.65 -29.89
N THR A 374 -27.11 9.25 -31.06
CA THR A 374 -27.73 8.57 -32.21
C THR A 374 -26.78 8.59 -33.40
N LEU A 375 -26.55 7.40 -33.96
CA LEU A 375 -25.76 7.19 -35.15
C LEU A 375 -26.62 7.49 -36.40
N HIS A 376 -26.38 8.60 -37.04
CA HIS A 376 -27.12 8.98 -38.23
C HIS A 376 -26.45 8.42 -39.48
N THR A 377 -27.23 7.69 -40.30
CA THR A 377 -26.81 7.19 -41.59
C THR A 377 -27.49 7.96 -42.72
N THR A 378 -26.94 7.86 -43.92
CA THR A 378 -27.65 8.27 -45.12
C THR A 378 -28.71 7.21 -45.43
N PRO A 379 -29.96 7.57 -45.71
CA PRO A 379 -30.96 6.60 -46.11
C PRO A 379 -30.49 5.87 -47.37
N PRO A 380 -30.75 4.57 -47.47
CA PRO A 380 -30.47 3.85 -48.69
C PRO A 380 -31.29 4.39 -49.88
N PRO A 381 -30.89 4.17 -51.14
CA PRO A 381 -31.65 4.57 -52.30
C PRO A 381 -33.09 4.07 -52.23
N VAL A 382 -34.02 4.87 -52.68
CA VAL A 382 -35.49 4.72 -52.55
C VAL A 382 -36.08 3.39 -53.07
N HIS A 383 -35.26 2.52 -53.63
CA HIS A 383 -35.68 1.24 -54.24
C HIS A 383 -35.49 0.01 -53.32
N MET A 384 -34.94 0.17 -52.10
CA MET A 384 -34.79 -0.93 -51.15
C MET A 384 -35.87 -0.88 -50.06
N GLN A 385 -36.94 -1.64 -50.24
CA GLN A 385 -38.11 -1.68 -49.34
C GLN A 385 -37.90 -2.48 -48.04
N HIS A 386 -36.70 -2.99 -47.75
CA HIS A 386 -36.42 -3.77 -46.55
C HIS A 386 -35.15 -3.24 -45.89
N ASN A 387 -35.27 -2.13 -45.19
CA ASN A 387 -34.18 -1.48 -44.45
C ASN A 387 -34.02 -2.05 -43.06
N ASN A 388 -33.48 -3.23 -42.92
CA ASN A 388 -32.92 -3.68 -41.68
C ASN A 388 -31.44 -3.23 -41.60
N LEU A 389 -31.22 -1.97 -41.20
CA LEU A 389 -29.87 -1.54 -40.86
C LEU A 389 -29.40 -2.31 -39.65
N GLN A 390 -28.25 -2.94 -39.80
CA GLN A 390 -27.59 -3.65 -38.68
C GLN A 390 -26.33 -2.91 -38.30
N PHE A 391 -26.16 -2.71 -37.00
CA PHE A 391 -25.00 -2.07 -36.43
C PHE A 391 -24.17 -3.12 -35.68
N TYR A 392 -22.86 -3.12 -35.94
CA TYR A 392 -21.92 -4.04 -35.32
C TYR A 392 -20.78 -3.24 -34.68
N VAL A 393 -20.37 -3.70 -33.53
CA VAL A 393 -19.15 -3.27 -32.85
C VAL A 393 -18.31 -4.51 -32.64
N SER A 394 -17.10 -4.51 -33.17
CA SER A 394 -16.19 -5.66 -33.12
C SER A 394 -15.69 -5.92 -31.69
N ASP A 395 -15.57 -4.86 -30.91
CA ASP A 395 -15.15 -4.94 -29.53
C ASP A 395 -16.32 -5.32 -28.61
N ARG A 396 -16.21 -6.50 -28.00
CA ARG A 396 -17.25 -7.01 -27.12
C ARG A 396 -17.40 -6.20 -25.84
N SER A 397 -16.33 -5.55 -25.35
CA SER A 397 -16.40 -4.70 -24.17
C SER A 397 -17.47 -3.60 -24.32
N PHE A 398 -17.79 -3.23 -25.56
CA PHE A 398 -18.91 -2.36 -25.85
C PHE A 398 -20.24 -2.93 -25.35
N LEU A 399 -20.52 -4.20 -25.62
CA LEU A 399 -21.79 -4.85 -25.25
C LEU A 399 -21.96 -5.04 -23.74
N ASP A 400 -20.86 -5.00 -22.98
CA ASP A 400 -20.93 -5.08 -21.53
C ASP A 400 -21.54 -3.81 -20.92
N LYS A 401 -21.27 -2.66 -21.51
CA LYS A 401 -21.72 -1.35 -21.00
C LYS A 401 -22.79 -0.69 -21.86
N PHE A 402 -22.82 -0.96 -23.18
CA PHE A 402 -23.64 -0.26 -24.16
C PHE A 402 -24.43 -1.22 -25.04
N ALA A 403 -25.41 -0.70 -25.76
CA ALA A 403 -26.13 -1.39 -26.83
C ALA A 403 -26.46 -0.40 -27.94
N ILE A 404 -26.63 -0.88 -29.16
CA ILE A 404 -27.14 -0.10 -30.28
C ILE A 404 -28.46 -0.74 -30.72
N ASN A 405 -29.52 0.08 -30.83
CA ASN A 405 -30.80 -0.41 -31.32
C ASN A 405 -30.88 -0.23 -32.85
N SER A 406 -31.94 -0.75 -33.47
CA SER A 406 -32.17 -0.66 -34.92
C SER A 406 -32.34 0.76 -35.44
N ALA A 407 -32.64 1.73 -34.60
CA ALA A 407 -32.69 3.15 -34.93
C ALA A 407 -31.31 3.83 -34.90
N GLY A 408 -30.25 3.10 -34.51
CA GLY A 408 -28.91 3.65 -34.37
C GLY A 408 -28.68 4.40 -33.06
N GLU A 409 -29.55 4.25 -32.09
CA GLU A 409 -29.34 4.85 -30.75
C GLU A 409 -28.42 4.01 -29.92
N VAL A 410 -27.37 4.61 -29.39
CA VAL A 410 -26.45 4.03 -28.43
C VAL A 410 -27.01 4.23 -27.03
N VAL A 411 -27.29 3.14 -26.34
CA VAL A 411 -27.98 3.12 -25.06
C VAL A 411 -27.08 2.52 -23.99
N LEU A 412 -27.09 3.10 -22.79
CA LEU A 412 -26.37 2.61 -21.62
C LEU A 412 -27.06 1.35 -21.08
N ARG A 413 -26.29 0.25 -20.91
CA ARG A 413 -26.79 -1.01 -20.35
C ARG A 413 -26.44 -1.21 -18.88
N ARG A 414 -25.25 -0.77 -18.46
CA ARG A 414 -24.75 -0.90 -17.10
C ARG A 414 -24.18 0.42 -16.63
N PRO A 415 -24.21 0.69 -15.32
CA PRO A 415 -23.61 1.90 -14.78
C PRO A 415 -22.16 2.06 -15.22
N LEU A 416 -21.76 3.30 -15.41
CA LEU A 416 -20.38 3.70 -15.63
C LEU A 416 -19.74 4.03 -14.28
N ASP A 417 -18.43 4.08 -14.27
CA ASP A 417 -17.60 4.37 -13.11
C ASP A 417 -16.37 5.13 -13.62
N TYR A 418 -16.31 6.41 -13.27
CA TYR A 418 -15.26 7.31 -13.75
C TYR A 418 -13.90 6.91 -13.21
N GLU A 419 -13.84 6.37 -11.98
CA GLU A 419 -12.61 5.93 -11.33
C GLU A 419 -12.00 4.71 -12.03
N THR A 420 -12.85 3.86 -12.61
CA THR A 420 -12.41 2.70 -13.38
C THR A 420 -12.03 3.09 -14.80
N ASN A 421 -12.91 3.85 -15.50
CA ASN A 421 -12.64 4.25 -16.87
C ASN A 421 -13.37 5.54 -17.25
N ASP A 422 -12.61 6.60 -17.53
CA ASP A 422 -13.13 7.94 -17.83
C ASP A 422 -13.41 8.15 -19.33
N GLN A 423 -13.03 7.21 -20.20
CA GLN A 423 -13.23 7.32 -21.63
C GLN A 423 -13.39 5.95 -22.32
N TYR A 424 -14.35 5.85 -23.22
CA TYR A 424 -14.59 4.67 -24.05
C TYR A 424 -14.51 5.06 -25.53
N GLN A 425 -13.75 4.29 -26.31
CA GLN A 425 -13.56 4.53 -27.72
C GLN A 425 -13.78 3.23 -28.52
N TYR A 426 -14.69 3.26 -29.48
CA TYR A 426 -15.07 2.09 -30.26
C TYR A 426 -15.21 2.40 -31.75
N GLN A 427 -15.03 1.38 -32.58
CA GLN A 427 -15.40 1.41 -34.00
C GLN A 427 -16.76 0.74 -34.18
N VAL A 428 -17.67 1.44 -34.80
CA VAL A 428 -18.98 0.92 -35.18
C VAL A 428 -19.08 0.80 -36.67
N MET A 429 -19.69 -0.24 -37.10
CA MET A 429 -20.02 -0.49 -38.48
C MET A 429 -21.51 -0.57 -38.68
N VAL A 430 -21.99 -0.03 -39.81
CA VAL A 430 -23.37 -0.20 -40.27
C VAL A 430 -23.37 -0.97 -41.56
N THR A 431 -24.33 -1.86 -41.75
CA THR A 431 -24.58 -2.54 -43.02
C THR A 431 -26.09 -2.60 -43.31
N ASP A 432 -26.42 -2.56 -44.56
CA ASP A 432 -27.76 -2.82 -45.13
C ASP A 432 -27.86 -4.20 -45.79
N GLY A 433 -26.83 -5.06 -45.55
CA GLY A 433 -26.70 -6.39 -46.16
C GLY A 433 -26.04 -6.39 -47.55
N VAL A 434 -25.80 -5.22 -48.17
CA VAL A 434 -25.17 -5.04 -49.46
C VAL A 434 -23.91 -4.20 -49.37
N SER A 435 -23.96 -3.16 -48.58
CA SER A 435 -22.85 -2.23 -48.34
C SER A 435 -22.61 -2.04 -46.85
N ASN A 436 -21.43 -1.54 -46.54
CA ASN A 436 -21.09 -1.20 -45.18
C ASN A 436 -20.34 0.13 -45.11
N ASP A 437 -20.34 0.72 -43.91
CA ASP A 437 -19.53 1.88 -43.60
C ASP A 437 -19.15 1.85 -42.12
N THR A 438 -18.09 2.55 -41.75
CA THR A 438 -17.57 2.58 -40.38
C THR A 438 -17.44 3.99 -39.85
N ALA A 439 -17.64 4.12 -38.52
CA ALA A 439 -17.44 5.36 -37.78
C ALA A 439 -16.89 5.06 -36.41
N SER A 440 -16.27 6.04 -35.76
CA SER A 440 -15.83 5.94 -34.39
C SER A 440 -16.86 6.52 -33.43
N ILE A 441 -17.00 5.87 -32.27
CA ILE A 441 -17.78 6.34 -31.10
C ILE A 441 -16.82 6.69 -30.00
N ASN A 442 -16.98 7.87 -29.42
CA ASN A 442 -16.20 8.35 -28.29
C ASN A 442 -17.15 8.75 -27.15
N ILE A 443 -17.10 8.05 -26.02
CA ILE A 443 -17.94 8.34 -24.87
C ILE A 443 -17.02 8.77 -23.73
N THR A 444 -17.19 10.02 -23.27
CA THR A 444 -16.46 10.56 -22.13
C THR A 444 -17.36 10.46 -20.90
N VAL A 445 -16.87 9.85 -19.85
CA VAL A 445 -17.57 9.78 -18.56
C VAL A 445 -17.31 11.06 -17.80
N LEU A 446 -18.36 11.63 -17.24
CA LEU A 446 -18.28 12.81 -16.38
C LEU A 446 -18.34 12.36 -14.94
N ASN A 447 -17.33 12.73 -14.18
CA ASN A 447 -17.23 12.45 -12.75
C ASN A 447 -18.40 13.05 -11.97
N VAL A 448 -18.82 12.35 -10.94
CA VAL A 448 -19.78 12.80 -9.91
C VAL A 448 -19.10 12.59 -8.56
N ASN A 449 -19.06 13.60 -7.74
CA ASN A 449 -18.51 13.50 -6.39
C ASN A 449 -19.33 12.50 -5.56
N GLU A 450 -18.99 11.22 -5.62
CA GLU A 450 -19.70 10.14 -4.91
C GLU A 450 -18.98 9.69 -3.64
N TRP A 451 -17.71 9.97 -3.51
CA TRP A 451 -16.91 9.68 -2.33
C TRP A 451 -16.84 10.89 -1.39
N GLU A 452 -16.58 10.63 -0.14
CA GLU A 452 -16.24 11.64 0.86
C GLU A 452 -14.78 11.44 1.28
N PRO A 453 -14.02 12.51 1.55
CA PRO A 453 -12.66 12.35 2.03
C PRO A 453 -12.65 11.58 3.35
N ARG A 454 -11.75 10.63 3.49
CA ARG A 454 -11.63 9.77 4.67
C ARG A 454 -10.26 9.89 5.29
N PHE A 455 -10.24 10.13 6.57
CA PHE A 455 -9.02 10.03 7.37
C PHE A 455 -8.63 8.57 7.57
N ARG A 456 -7.34 8.31 7.58
CA ARG A 456 -6.80 6.96 7.81
C ARG A 456 -7.18 6.39 9.17
N TYR A 457 -7.28 7.27 10.17
CA TYR A 457 -7.62 6.90 11.55
C TYR A 457 -8.84 7.69 12.04
N PRO A 458 -9.67 7.11 12.92
CA PRO A 458 -10.85 7.77 13.46
C PRO A 458 -10.50 8.89 14.46
N GLN A 459 -9.26 8.91 14.94
CA GLN A 459 -8.70 9.95 15.81
C GLN A 459 -7.18 9.97 15.67
N TYR A 460 -6.57 11.10 15.99
CA TYR A 460 -5.12 11.27 16.00
C TYR A 460 -4.66 11.81 17.34
N GLU A 461 -3.52 11.29 17.80
CA GLU A 461 -2.85 11.75 19.01
C GLU A 461 -1.37 11.91 18.70
N PHE A 462 -0.85 13.11 18.86
CA PHE A 462 0.54 13.46 18.59
C PHE A 462 1.22 13.95 19.86
N ARG A 463 2.53 13.79 19.92
CA ARG A 463 3.39 14.32 20.97
C ARG A 463 4.50 15.14 20.34
N VAL A 464 4.74 16.32 20.89
CA VAL A 464 5.80 17.22 20.48
C VAL A 464 6.81 17.27 21.62
N ASP A 465 7.94 16.58 21.43
CA ASP A 465 8.99 16.43 22.44
C ASP A 465 10.23 17.27 22.12
N GLU A 466 10.31 17.85 20.92
CA GLU A 466 11.46 18.66 20.48
C GLU A 466 11.50 20.01 21.18
N ASP A 467 12.69 20.38 21.70
CA ASP A 467 12.95 21.69 22.29
C ASP A 467 13.11 22.73 21.15
N PRO A 468 12.35 23.82 21.12
CA PRO A 468 12.48 24.82 20.09
C PRO A 468 13.83 25.52 20.25
N HIS A 469 14.70 25.40 19.26
CA HIS A 469 15.78 26.36 19.10
C HIS A 469 15.19 27.75 18.86
N ASP A 470 15.77 28.79 19.39
CA ASP A 470 15.23 30.15 19.51
C ASP A 470 14.68 30.79 18.22
N ASP A 471 14.91 30.21 17.03
CA ASP A 471 14.53 30.71 15.70
C ASP A 471 13.53 29.83 14.93
N VAL A 472 12.91 28.80 15.53
CA VAL A 472 12.00 27.91 14.79
C VAL A 472 10.59 28.49 14.76
N GLU A 473 10.16 28.90 13.57
CA GLU A 473 8.81 29.45 13.34
C GLU A 473 7.71 28.39 13.41
N LEU A 474 7.98 27.16 12.94
CA LEU A 474 7.04 26.03 12.87
C LEU A 474 7.71 24.74 13.38
N LEU A 475 7.15 24.13 14.42
CA LEU A 475 7.58 22.84 14.95
C LEU A 475 6.72 21.70 14.38
N PRO A 476 7.31 20.63 13.83
CA PRO A 476 6.55 19.51 13.28
C PRO A 476 5.80 18.77 14.40
N VAL A 477 4.56 18.43 14.13
CA VAL A 477 3.67 17.68 15.02
C VAL A 477 3.46 16.26 14.52
N GLY A 478 3.15 16.14 13.22
CA GLY A 478 2.83 14.88 12.59
C GLY A 478 2.02 15.09 11.32
N ARG A 479 1.46 14.01 10.80
CA ARG A 479 0.73 14.05 9.53
C ARG A 479 -0.67 13.45 9.67
N LEU A 480 -1.63 14.12 9.06
CA LEU A 480 -2.99 13.64 8.87
C LEU A 480 -3.11 13.06 7.46
N ASP A 481 -3.18 11.73 7.36
CA ASP A 481 -3.38 11.06 6.08
C ASP A 481 -4.86 11.05 5.74
N VAL A 482 -5.20 11.63 4.58
CA VAL A 482 -6.57 11.69 4.06
C VAL A 482 -6.59 11.12 2.65
N PHE A 483 -7.63 10.37 2.35
CA PHE A 483 -7.87 9.75 1.04
C PHE A 483 -9.24 10.19 0.53
N ASP A 484 -9.30 10.47 -0.75
CA ASP A 484 -10.54 10.61 -1.50
C ASP A 484 -10.61 9.54 -2.59
N GLY A 485 -11.80 8.99 -2.82
CA GLY A 485 -12.02 7.97 -3.84
C GLY A 485 -12.16 8.55 -5.23
N ASP A 486 -12.60 9.82 -5.33
CA ASP A 486 -12.83 10.49 -6.61
C ASP A 486 -11.51 10.92 -7.26
N LYS A 487 -11.26 10.47 -8.48
CA LYS A 487 -10.08 10.88 -9.24
C LYS A 487 -10.09 12.40 -9.48
N LYS A 488 -8.91 13.01 -9.35
CA LYS A 488 -8.66 14.44 -9.58
C LYS A 488 -9.21 15.37 -8.51
N ASP A 489 -9.91 14.88 -7.51
CA ASP A 489 -10.30 15.73 -6.41
C ASP A 489 -9.12 16.06 -5.51
N THR A 490 -9.09 17.29 -5.06
CA THR A 490 -8.10 17.78 -4.10
C THR A 490 -8.77 17.95 -2.75
N VAL A 491 -8.10 17.47 -1.70
CA VAL A 491 -8.63 17.58 -0.35
C VAL A 491 -7.99 18.78 0.35
N THR A 492 -8.84 19.64 0.91
CA THR A 492 -8.44 20.77 1.75
C THR A 492 -8.61 20.42 3.21
N LEU A 493 -7.56 20.59 4.01
CA LEU A 493 -7.57 20.34 5.43
C LEU A 493 -7.68 21.65 6.22
N THR A 494 -8.56 21.67 7.22
CA THR A 494 -8.72 22.78 8.13
C THR A 494 -8.79 22.28 9.57
N LEU A 495 -8.32 23.10 10.51
CA LEU A 495 -8.38 22.82 11.94
C LEU A 495 -9.38 23.77 12.61
N ARG A 496 -10.18 23.24 13.55
CA ARG A 496 -11.13 24.00 14.36
C ARG A 496 -11.03 23.59 15.83
N GLY A 497 -11.33 24.49 16.73
CA GLY A 497 -11.33 24.24 18.18
C GLY A 497 -10.43 25.19 18.93
N SER A 498 -10.35 25.04 20.26
CA SER A 498 -9.65 25.95 21.18
C SER A 498 -8.12 25.83 21.10
N GLY A 499 -7.53 25.40 20.10
CA GLY A 499 -6.07 25.31 19.88
C GLY A 499 -5.72 25.46 18.40
N ALA A 500 -6.75 25.64 17.54
CA ALA A 500 -6.56 25.66 16.11
C ALA A 500 -5.66 26.82 15.63
N ASP A 501 -5.74 27.99 16.30
CA ASP A 501 -4.93 29.16 15.95
C ASP A 501 -3.42 28.95 16.20
N MET A 502 -3.10 27.98 17.05
CA MET A 502 -1.72 27.63 17.43
C MET A 502 -1.09 26.61 16.50
N LEU A 503 -1.93 25.94 15.71
CA LEU A 503 -1.53 24.91 14.77
C LEU A 503 -1.56 25.46 13.34
N TYR A 504 -0.77 24.87 12.49
CA TYR A 504 -0.77 25.07 11.05
C TYR A 504 -0.79 23.70 10.39
N ILE A 505 -1.59 23.53 9.37
CA ILE A 505 -1.62 22.34 8.54
C ILE A 505 -1.41 22.76 7.08
N ASN A 506 -0.52 22.04 6.40
CA ASN A 506 -0.25 22.29 4.98
C ASN A 506 -1.19 21.44 4.09
N SER A 507 -1.11 21.63 2.78
CA SER A 507 -1.91 20.90 1.79
C SER A 507 -1.57 19.41 1.69
N THR A 508 -0.42 18.98 2.23
CA THR A 508 0.00 17.58 2.24
C THR A 508 -0.43 16.85 3.52
N GLY A 509 -1.05 17.57 4.46
CA GLY A 509 -1.52 17.02 5.73
C GLY A 509 -0.49 17.09 6.86
N ASP A 510 0.68 17.66 6.62
CA ASP A 510 1.67 17.85 7.68
C ASP A 510 1.24 18.98 8.60
N MET A 511 1.24 18.71 9.89
CA MET A 511 0.79 19.60 10.94
C MET A 511 1.97 20.13 11.75
N PHE A 512 1.91 21.41 12.09
CA PHE A 512 2.96 22.12 12.81
C PHE A 512 2.36 22.95 13.94
N VAL A 513 3.10 23.12 15.04
CA VAL A 513 2.81 24.12 16.07
C VAL A 513 3.56 25.42 15.70
N ARG A 514 2.88 26.55 15.83
CA ARG A 514 3.48 27.88 15.65
C ARG A 514 4.33 28.23 16.87
N GLY A 515 5.64 28.39 16.70
CA GLY A 515 6.58 28.70 17.81
C GLY A 515 6.21 29.94 18.60
N ALA A 516 5.69 30.99 17.92
CA ALA A 516 5.23 32.21 18.59
C ALA A 516 4.01 31.97 19.53
N ALA A 517 3.18 30.96 19.24
CA ALA A 517 1.99 30.64 20.02
C ALA A 517 2.31 29.84 21.29
N LEU A 518 3.42 29.09 21.31
CA LEU A 518 3.85 28.31 22.47
C LEU A 518 4.04 29.15 23.73
N ARG A 519 4.52 30.38 23.59
CA ARG A 519 4.77 31.30 24.72
C ARG A 519 3.49 31.85 25.38
N SER A 520 2.32 31.63 24.77
CA SER A 520 1.03 32.10 25.28
C SER A 520 0.13 30.98 25.80
N LEU A 521 0.60 29.73 25.78
CA LEU A 521 -0.16 28.55 26.12
C LEU A 521 -0.22 28.32 27.65
N ASN A 522 -1.44 28.11 28.15
CA ASN A 522 -1.71 27.72 29.53
C ASN A 522 -2.02 26.22 29.69
N SER A 523 -1.95 25.44 28.60
CA SER A 523 -2.30 24.01 28.59
C SER A 523 -1.27 23.22 27.80
N SER A 524 -0.83 22.11 28.36
CA SER A 524 0.06 21.15 27.69
C SER A 524 -0.65 20.25 26.68
N VAL A 525 -1.95 20.39 26.51
CA VAL A 525 -2.74 19.57 25.58
C VAL A 525 -3.64 20.47 24.75
N LEU A 526 -3.54 20.33 23.43
CA LEU A 526 -4.42 20.98 22.48
C LEU A 526 -5.42 19.96 21.93
N HIS A 527 -6.70 20.31 21.97
CA HIS A 527 -7.77 19.52 21.36
C HIS A 527 -8.36 20.30 20.18
N VAL A 528 -8.23 19.75 19.00
CA VAL A 528 -8.77 20.33 17.79
C VAL A 528 -9.53 19.29 16.99
N VAL A 529 -10.36 19.75 16.07
CA VAL A 529 -11.05 18.92 15.08
C VAL A 529 -10.45 19.25 13.72
N ALA A 530 -9.89 18.25 13.08
CA ALA A 530 -9.45 18.36 11.70
C ALA A 530 -10.63 18.03 10.78
N THR A 531 -10.88 18.88 9.80
CA THR A 531 -11.91 18.70 8.79
C THR A 531 -11.26 18.64 7.43
N ALA A 532 -11.52 17.57 6.69
CA ALA A 532 -11.16 17.37 5.31
C ALA A 532 -12.36 17.69 4.41
N VAL A 533 -12.17 18.51 3.39
CA VAL A 533 -13.20 18.89 2.42
C VAL A 533 -12.62 18.63 1.03
N ASP A 534 -13.34 17.89 0.19
CA ASP A 534 -12.98 17.68 -1.21
C ASP A 534 -13.26 18.91 -2.08
N SER A 535 -12.78 18.88 -3.31
CA SER A 535 -13.05 19.92 -4.32
C SER A 535 -14.23 19.60 -5.24
N GLY A 536 -14.93 18.50 -4.98
CA GLY A 536 -16.05 18.04 -5.77
C GLY A 536 -17.27 18.96 -5.72
N ALA A 537 -18.26 18.69 -6.54
CA ALA A 537 -19.47 19.50 -6.64
C ALA A 537 -20.74 18.63 -6.51
N PRO A 538 -21.47 18.70 -5.38
CA PRO A 538 -21.23 19.49 -4.18
C PRO A 538 -20.05 18.95 -3.35
N PRO A 539 -19.32 19.81 -2.65
CA PRO A 539 -18.21 19.35 -1.82
C PRO A 539 -18.71 18.52 -0.64
N ARG A 540 -17.99 17.44 -0.34
CA ARG A 540 -18.22 16.57 0.81
C ARG A 540 -17.14 16.78 1.87
N GLN A 541 -17.43 16.42 3.09
CA GLN A 541 -16.48 16.63 4.19
C GLN A 541 -16.56 15.56 5.25
N THR A 542 -15.43 15.31 5.90
CA THR A 542 -15.31 14.44 7.07
C THR A 542 -14.44 15.10 8.12
N SER A 543 -14.70 14.81 9.39
CA SER A 543 -13.96 15.40 10.51
C SER A 543 -13.53 14.36 11.51
N VAL A 544 -12.33 14.56 12.09
CA VAL A 544 -11.79 13.71 13.15
C VAL A 544 -11.20 14.54 14.28
N PRO A 545 -11.25 14.04 15.54
CA PRO A 545 -10.58 14.67 16.67
C PRO A 545 -9.07 14.47 16.58
N VAL A 546 -8.33 15.51 16.92
CA VAL A 546 -6.87 15.51 17.00
C VAL A 546 -6.45 16.07 18.35
N THR A 547 -5.63 15.33 19.07
CA THR A 547 -5.05 15.74 20.35
C THR A 547 -3.55 15.90 20.16
N VAL A 548 -3.01 17.03 20.56
CA VAL A 548 -1.58 17.32 20.52
C VAL A 548 -1.08 17.55 21.94
N HIS A 549 -0.18 16.70 22.40
CA HIS A 549 0.51 16.81 23.68
C HIS A 549 1.80 17.58 23.48
N LEU A 550 1.96 18.66 24.21
CA LEU A 550 3.16 19.48 24.21
C LEU A 550 3.96 19.14 25.47
N ASN A 551 5.28 19.00 25.34
CA ASN A 551 6.14 18.80 26.50
C ASN A 551 6.07 20.07 27.40
N GLU A 552 6.00 19.90 28.72
CA GLU A 552 5.96 21.00 29.69
C GLU A 552 7.15 21.97 29.55
N ARG A 553 8.28 21.51 29.05
CA ARG A 553 9.46 22.35 28.74
C ARG A 553 9.22 23.32 27.59
N LEU A 554 8.25 23.05 26.72
CA LEU A 554 7.89 23.94 25.60
C LEU A 554 7.02 25.13 26.04
N LEU A 555 6.54 25.09 27.29
CA LEU A 555 5.62 26.10 27.87
C LEU A 555 6.33 27.10 28.78
N GLN A 556 7.63 26.94 29.01
CA GLN A 556 8.49 27.82 29.81
C GLN A 556 9.26 28.80 28.90
#